data_9ff706f959926b30520d5b0146ce2141
#
_entry.id   9ff706f959926b30520d5b0146ce2141
#
_cell.length_a   1.000
_cell.length_b   1.000
_cell.length_c   1.000
_cell.angle_alpha   90.00
_cell.angle_beta   90.00
_cell.angle_gamma   90.00
#
_symmetry.space_group_name_H-M   'P 1'
#
loop_
_entity.id
_entity.type
_entity.pdbx_description
1 polymer ?
#
loop_
_entity_poly.entity_id
_entity_poly.type
_entity_poly.pdbx_seq_one_letter_code
_entity_poly.pdbx_strand_id
1 'polypeptide(L)'
;IDYEEVYNAHIKSNADITMITHMAKPNNCTKVIVKNDENNFVKEMLIKNSKSDEMLQISLNIYLMKKDLLVKMIELGYEQGHMDFERHTLQQNIDKLKIYAYLHNGYSAIIDDIQSYYGENMKMLNSKVRNDLFYRAGKIYTKTKDSVPTIYRAKSNVKNSLIADGCDINGTVENSILFR
;
A
#
# COMPACT_ATOMS: atom_id res chain seq x y z
N ILE A 1 -3.22 -5.55 5.22
CA ILE A 1 -1.95 -6.19 5.63
C ILE A 1 -2.16 -6.76 7.02
N ASP A 2 -1.81 -8.02 7.18
CA ASP A 2 -1.74 -8.67 8.50
C ASP A 2 -0.38 -8.39 9.12
N TYR A 3 -0.35 -7.54 10.12
CA TYR A 3 0.90 -7.15 10.78
C TYR A 3 1.45 -8.24 11.72
N GLU A 4 0.62 -9.19 12.16
CA GLU A 4 1.08 -10.33 12.94
C GLU A 4 1.92 -11.28 12.08
N GLU A 5 1.47 -11.56 10.85
CA GLU A 5 2.25 -12.35 9.90
C GLU A 5 3.59 -11.67 9.57
N VAL A 6 3.58 -10.35 9.36
CA VAL A 6 4.80 -9.56 9.10
C VAL A 6 5.76 -9.62 10.28
N TYR A 7 5.25 -9.48 11.50
CA TYR A 7 6.05 -9.57 12.73
C TYR A 7 6.68 -10.95 12.89
N ASN A 8 5.89 -12.00 12.68
CA ASN A 8 6.40 -13.38 12.77
C ASN A 8 7.48 -13.64 11.71
N ALA A 9 7.30 -13.13 10.50
CA ALA A 9 8.32 -13.21 9.45
C ALA A 9 9.61 -12.45 9.81
N HIS A 10 9.48 -11.27 10.42
CA HIS A 10 10.61 -10.46 10.90
C HIS A 10 11.44 -11.23 11.94
N ILE A 11 10.79 -11.80 12.95
CA ILE A 11 11.48 -12.58 13.98
C ILE A 11 12.14 -13.83 13.38
N LYS A 12 11.42 -14.56 12.54
CA LYS A 12 11.93 -15.79 11.91
C LYS A 12 13.13 -15.54 11.01
N SER A 13 13.15 -14.45 10.27
CA SER A 13 14.26 -14.09 9.38
C SER A 13 15.48 -13.52 10.12
N ASN A 14 15.32 -13.16 11.39
CA ASN A 14 16.33 -12.42 12.16
C ASN A 14 16.86 -11.19 11.41
N ALA A 15 15.95 -10.46 10.78
CA ALA A 15 16.24 -9.25 10.02
C ALA A 15 16.38 -8.04 10.93
N ASP A 16 17.18 -7.06 10.51
CA ASP A 16 17.23 -5.74 11.15
C ASP A 16 16.01 -4.91 10.75
N ILE A 17 15.60 -5.04 9.47
CA ILE A 17 14.46 -4.36 8.88
C ILE A 17 13.66 -5.35 8.05
N THR A 18 12.35 -5.35 8.19
CA THR A 18 11.44 -6.01 7.26
C THR A 18 10.72 -4.96 6.44
N MET A 19 10.92 -5.00 5.13
CA MET A 19 10.25 -4.17 4.14
C MET A 19 9.07 -4.92 3.56
N ILE A 20 7.88 -4.34 3.59
CA ILE A 20 6.70 -4.94 2.97
C ILE A 20 6.68 -4.57 1.50
N THR A 21 6.57 -5.58 0.65
CA THR A 21 6.62 -5.47 -0.80
C THR A 21 5.41 -6.13 -1.45
N HIS A 22 5.14 -5.79 -2.69
CA HIS A 22 4.16 -6.46 -3.52
C HIS A 22 4.67 -6.62 -4.97
N MET A 23 4.04 -7.51 -5.73
CA MET A 23 4.29 -7.62 -7.16
C MET A 23 3.35 -6.69 -7.92
N ALA A 24 3.91 -5.75 -8.67
CA ALA A 24 3.14 -4.83 -9.49
C ALA A 24 3.89 -4.40 -10.75
N LYS A 25 3.14 -3.89 -11.73
CA LYS A 25 3.70 -3.20 -12.89
C LYS A 25 3.92 -1.73 -12.53
N PRO A 26 5.14 -1.21 -12.62
CA PRO A 26 5.39 0.19 -12.32
C PRO A 26 4.75 1.11 -13.35
N ASN A 27 4.19 2.23 -12.89
CA ASN A 27 3.43 3.20 -13.69
C ASN A 27 4.04 4.60 -13.57
N ASN A 28 5.05 4.93 -14.35
CA ASN A 28 5.65 6.28 -14.47
C ASN A 28 5.88 7.12 -13.18
N CYS A 29 5.77 6.51 -12.00
CA CYS A 29 6.05 7.18 -10.72
C CYS A 29 7.32 6.62 -10.10
N THR A 30 7.95 7.41 -9.23
CA THR A 30 9.12 6.92 -8.49
C THR A 30 8.73 5.75 -7.61
N LYS A 31 9.36 4.61 -7.82
CA LYS A 31 9.13 3.38 -7.05
C LYS A 31 10.45 2.88 -6.48
N VAL A 32 10.35 2.25 -5.33
CA VAL A 32 11.44 1.48 -4.73
C VAL A 32 11.29 0.05 -5.20
N ILE A 33 12.04 -0.33 -6.23
CA ILE A 33 12.08 -1.68 -6.77
C ILE A 33 13.17 -2.44 -6.04
N VAL A 34 12.88 -3.66 -5.62
CA VAL A 34 13.83 -4.49 -4.89
C VAL A 34 14.17 -5.77 -5.66
N LYS A 35 15.43 -6.20 -5.55
CA LYS A 35 15.87 -7.52 -5.95
C LYS A 35 16.43 -8.24 -4.73
N ASN A 36 15.96 -9.46 -4.53
CA ASN A 36 16.27 -10.27 -3.37
C ASN A 36 17.16 -11.44 -3.74
N ASP A 37 17.82 -12.01 -2.74
CA ASP A 37 18.41 -13.34 -2.84
C ASP A 37 17.35 -14.44 -2.64
N GLU A 38 17.80 -15.71 -2.68
CA GLU A 38 16.96 -16.90 -2.49
C GLU A 38 16.27 -16.96 -1.12
N ASN A 39 16.78 -16.24 -0.13
CA ASN A 39 16.24 -16.15 1.22
C ASN A 39 15.36 -14.89 1.44
N ASN A 40 15.01 -14.18 0.38
CA ASN A 40 14.27 -12.92 0.39
C ASN A 40 14.97 -11.75 1.10
N PHE A 41 16.29 -11.77 1.24
CA PHE A 41 17.04 -10.61 1.68
C PHE A 41 17.34 -9.69 0.49
N VAL A 42 17.10 -8.40 0.68
CA VAL A 42 17.30 -7.38 -0.35
C VAL A 42 18.79 -7.23 -0.64
N LYS A 43 19.15 -7.38 -1.92
CA LYS A 43 20.53 -7.19 -2.43
C LYS A 43 20.68 -5.91 -3.23
N GLU A 44 19.60 -5.47 -3.86
CA GLU A 44 19.61 -4.26 -4.68
C GLU A 44 18.30 -3.50 -4.49
N MET A 45 18.41 -2.20 -4.31
CA MET A 45 17.28 -1.26 -4.30
C MET A 45 17.46 -0.26 -5.43
N LEU A 46 16.48 -0.18 -6.32
CA LEU A 46 16.44 0.78 -7.41
C LEU A 46 15.31 1.78 -7.16
N ILE A 47 15.68 3.04 -6.97
CA ILE A 47 14.71 4.13 -6.74
C ILE A 47 14.66 4.98 -8.01
N LYS A 48 13.65 4.74 -8.83
CA LYS A 48 13.50 5.39 -10.13
C LYS A 48 12.07 5.49 -10.59
N ASN A 49 11.81 6.47 -11.46
CA ASN A 49 10.63 6.44 -12.30
C ASN A 49 10.77 5.29 -13.29
N SER A 50 9.83 4.39 -13.27
CA SER A 50 9.83 3.25 -14.18
C SER A 50 8.44 3.03 -14.75
N LYS A 51 8.39 2.76 -16.04
CA LYS A 51 7.24 2.16 -16.70
C LYS A 51 7.70 0.83 -17.26
N SER A 52 7.08 -0.25 -16.85
CA SER A 52 7.38 -1.58 -17.34
C SER A 52 6.10 -2.40 -17.42
N ASP A 53 6.00 -3.25 -18.41
CA ASP A 53 4.94 -4.24 -18.52
C ASP A 53 5.25 -5.50 -17.70
N GLU A 54 6.46 -5.61 -17.17
CA GLU A 54 6.87 -6.70 -16.32
C GLU A 54 6.41 -6.48 -14.86
N MET A 55 6.08 -7.58 -14.20
CA MET A 55 5.81 -7.59 -12.75
C MET A 55 7.12 -7.47 -12.00
N LEU A 56 7.25 -6.41 -11.23
CA LEU A 56 8.43 -6.15 -10.40
C LEU A 56 8.03 -6.15 -8.93
N GLN A 57 8.96 -6.53 -8.07
CA GLN A 57 8.77 -6.45 -6.63
C GLN A 57 9.02 -5.01 -6.18
N ILE A 58 7.97 -4.37 -5.66
CA ILE A 58 7.96 -2.96 -5.31
C ILE A 58 7.68 -2.81 -3.83
N SER A 59 8.39 -1.93 -3.15
CA SER A 59 8.12 -1.58 -1.75
C SER A 59 6.77 -0.86 -1.61
N LEU A 60 6.04 -1.21 -0.56
CA LEU A 60 4.84 -0.47 -0.14
C LEU A 60 5.17 0.71 0.79
N ASN A 61 6.46 1.02 0.98
CA ASN A 61 6.96 2.04 1.91
C ASN A 61 6.49 1.82 3.35
N ILE A 62 6.37 0.55 3.73
CA ILE A 62 6.04 0.11 5.08
C ILE A 62 7.19 -0.73 5.60
N TYR A 63 7.72 -0.35 6.75
CA TYR A 63 8.90 -0.94 7.34
C TYR A 63 8.64 -1.37 8.78
N LEU A 64 9.11 -2.55 9.16
CA LEU A 64 9.14 -3.03 10.54
C LEU A 64 10.59 -3.13 10.99
N MET A 65 10.92 -2.46 12.09
CA MET A 65 12.27 -2.47 12.69
C MET A 65 12.22 -2.11 14.16
N LYS A 66 13.32 -2.31 14.87
CA LYS A 66 13.45 -1.86 16.27
C LYS A 66 13.48 -0.34 16.34
N LYS A 67 12.81 0.24 17.36
CA LYS A 67 12.78 1.69 17.61
C LYS A 67 14.17 2.30 17.67
N ASP A 68 15.09 1.66 18.40
CA ASP A 68 16.43 2.19 18.61
C ASP A 68 17.23 2.28 17.30
N LEU A 69 17.03 1.29 16.42
CA LEU A 69 17.63 1.32 15.08
C LEU A 69 17.06 2.48 14.26
N LEU A 70 15.73 2.67 14.26
CA LEU A 70 15.09 3.77 13.54
C LEU A 70 15.59 5.14 14.01
N VAL A 71 15.61 5.36 15.33
CA VAL A 71 16.09 6.62 15.92
C VAL A 71 17.53 6.90 15.49
N LYS A 72 18.43 5.92 15.65
CA LYS A 72 19.83 6.03 15.23
C LYS A 72 19.98 6.35 13.74
N MET A 73 19.19 5.70 12.88
CA MET A 73 19.24 5.94 11.43
C MET A 73 18.77 7.35 11.08
N ILE A 74 17.74 7.87 11.76
CA ILE A 74 17.23 9.22 11.54
C ILE A 74 18.24 10.26 12.01
N GLU A 75 18.83 10.08 13.20
CA GLU A 75 19.86 11.00 13.75
C GLU A 75 21.07 11.10 12.83
N LEU A 76 21.63 9.96 12.42
CA LEU A 76 22.74 9.92 11.46
C LEU A 76 22.38 10.55 10.11
N GLY A 77 21.17 10.30 9.62
CA GLY A 77 20.67 10.90 8.38
C GLY A 77 20.56 12.43 8.50
N TYR A 78 20.05 12.92 9.62
CA TYR A 78 19.93 14.35 9.88
C TYR A 78 21.32 15.04 9.92
N GLU A 79 22.30 14.45 10.62
CA GLU A 79 23.67 14.95 10.68
C GLU A 79 24.33 15.03 9.29
N GLN A 80 23.97 14.13 8.39
CA GLN A 80 24.48 14.06 7.01
C GLN A 80 23.66 14.88 6.01
N GLY A 81 22.59 15.55 6.45
CA GLY A 81 21.71 16.33 5.59
C GLY A 81 20.85 15.47 4.65
N HIS A 82 20.59 14.22 5.01
CA HIS A 82 19.76 13.29 4.22
C HIS A 82 18.28 13.66 4.33
N MET A 83 17.60 13.79 3.18
CA MET A 83 16.19 14.18 3.09
C MET A 83 15.28 13.04 2.68
N ASP A 84 15.82 11.92 2.19
CA ASP A 84 15.08 10.78 1.65
C ASP A 84 15.54 9.51 2.36
N PHE A 85 14.61 8.91 3.12
CA PHE A 85 14.91 7.73 3.94
C PHE A 85 15.28 6.51 3.09
N GLU A 86 14.56 6.27 2.00
CA GLU A 86 14.83 5.11 1.14
C GLU A 86 16.17 5.24 0.42
N ARG A 87 16.41 6.39 -0.18
CA ARG A 87 17.60 6.64 -1.02
C ARG A 87 18.86 6.82 -0.21
N HIS A 88 18.80 7.65 0.81
CA HIS A 88 19.97 8.05 1.56
C HIS A 88 20.25 7.13 2.74
N THR A 89 19.21 6.55 3.35
CA THR A 89 19.40 5.75 4.54
C THR A 89 19.34 4.24 4.24
N LEU A 90 18.31 3.75 3.56
CA LEU A 90 18.20 2.31 3.30
C LEU A 90 19.15 1.85 2.20
N GLN A 91 19.10 2.49 1.03
CA GLN A 91 19.90 2.09 -0.13
C GLN A 91 21.41 2.15 0.14
N GLN A 92 21.88 3.17 0.86
CA GLN A 92 23.32 3.31 1.18
C GLN A 92 23.81 2.35 2.26
N ASN A 93 22.92 1.77 3.05
CA ASN A 93 23.25 0.81 4.10
C ASN A 93 22.82 -0.62 3.80
N ILE A 94 22.48 -0.92 2.56
CA ILE A 94 21.97 -2.23 2.14
C ILE A 94 22.95 -3.38 2.47
N ASP A 95 24.27 -3.11 2.37
CA ASP A 95 25.30 -4.11 2.68
C ASP A 95 25.56 -4.27 4.19
N LYS A 96 25.11 -3.32 5.01
CA LYS A 96 25.30 -3.32 6.46
C LYS A 96 24.11 -3.81 7.25
N LEU A 97 22.92 -3.77 6.64
CA LEU A 97 21.66 -4.10 7.27
C LEU A 97 21.04 -5.34 6.62
N LYS A 98 20.51 -6.22 7.44
CA LYS A 98 19.73 -7.36 6.98
C LYS A 98 18.29 -6.90 6.69
N ILE A 99 18.05 -6.51 5.44
CA ILE A 99 16.71 -6.06 5.01
C ILE A 99 15.98 -7.25 4.39
N TYR A 100 14.93 -7.72 5.05
CA TYR A 100 14.08 -8.80 4.57
C TYR A 100 12.89 -8.24 3.80
N ALA A 101 12.66 -8.70 2.58
CA ALA A 101 11.52 -8.31 1.76
C ALA A 101 10.35 -9.27 1.97
N TYR A 102 9.40 -8.86 2.80
CA TYR A 102 8.14 -9.59 2.98
C TYR A 102 7.21 -9.35 1.80
N LEU A 103 6.89 -10.41 1.05
CA LEU A 103 5.96 -10.31 -0.08
C LEU A 103 4.51 -10.39 0.41
N HIS A 104 3.78 -9.29 0.29
CA HIS A 104 2.34 -9.24 0.52
C HIS A 104 1.60 -9.80 -0.68
N ASN A 105 0.86 -10.90 -0.48
CA ASN A 105 0.10 -11.58 -1.52
C ASN A 105 -1.36 -11.12 -1.64
N GLY A 106 -1.79 -10.15 -0.82
CA GLY A 106 -3.12 -9.56 -0.86
C GLY A 106 -3.22 -8.37 -1.80
N TYR A 107 -4.43 -7.84 -1.91
CA TYR A 107 -4.64 -6.60 -2.65
C TYR A 107 -3.88 -5.44 -1.98
N SER A 108 -3.12 -4.74 -2.78
CA SER A 108 -2.42 -3.51 -2.39
C SER A 108 -2.35 -2.55 -3.56
N ALA A 109 -2.41 -1.27 -3.28
CA ALA A 109 -2.34 -0.21 -4.28
C ALA A 109 -1.55 0.97 -3.74
N ILE A 110 -0.77 1.59 -4.60
CA ILE A 110 -0.09 2.86 -4.34
C ILE A 110 -0.80 3.93 -5.15
N ILE A 111 -1.27 4.97 -4.48
CA ILE A 111 -1.98 6.09 -5.10
C ILE A 111 -1.00 7.25 -5.24
N ASP A 112 -0.54 7.51 -6.46
CA ASP A 112 0.48 8.51 -6.75
C ASP A 112 -0.08 9.71 -7.52
N ASP A 113 -1.18 9.50 -8.25
CA ASP A 113 -1.79 10.49 -9.12
C ASP A 113 -3.32 10.34 -9.16
N ILE A 114 -4.00 11.25 -9.86
CA ILE A 114 -5.46 11.24 -10.00
C ILE A 114 -5.96 10.02 -10.79
N GLN A 115 -5.16 9.50 -11.70
CA GLN A 115 -5.51 8.33 -12.51
C GLN A 115 -5.51 7.07 -11.65
N SER A 116 -4.47 6.87 -10.85
CA SER A 116 -4.38 5.76 -9.90
C SER A 116 -5.49 5.87 -8.84
N TYR A 117 -5.74 7.08 -8.31
CA TYR A 117 -6.85 7.31 -7.39
C TYR A 117 -8.19 6.89 -7.97
N TYR A 118 -8.51 7.34 -9.18
CA TYR A 118 -9.75 6.96 -9.86
C TYR A 118 -9.81 5.46 -10.14
N GLY A 119 -8.74 4.90 -10.70
CA GLY A 119 -8.66 3.47 -11.04
C GLY A 119 -8.84 2.58 -9.81
N GLU A 120 -8.18 2.90 -8.69
CA GLU A 120 -8.29 2.12 -7.46
C GLU A 120 -9.67 2.25 -6.81
N ASN A 121 -10.31 3.42 -6.88
CA ASN A 121 -11.70 3.56 -6.47
C ASN A 121 -12.61 2.67 -7.30
N MET A 122 -12.50 2.69 -8.64
CA MET A 122 -13.35 1.88 -9.50
C MET A 122 -13.15 0.37 -9.29
N LYS A 123 -11.94 -0.07 -8.91
CA LYS A 123 -11.69 -1.48 -8.52
C LYS A 123 -12.48 -1.90 -7.29
N MET A 124 -12.91 -0.97 -6.43
CA MET A 124 -13.76 -1.28 -5.28
C MET A 124 -15.16 -1.77 -5.68
N LEU A 125 -15.59 -1.57 -6.92
CA LEU A 125 -16.82 -2.18 -7.46
C LEU A 125 -16.69 -3.71 -7.58
N ASN A 126 -15.48 -4.25 -7.62
CA ASN A 126 -15.22 -5.69 -7.62
C ASN A 126 -15.30 -6.27 -6.20
N SER A 127 -16.19 -7.23 -5.99
CA SER A 127 -16.38 -7.86 -4.68
C SER A 127 -15.14 -8.60 -4.17
N LYS A 128 -14.31 -9.19 -5.06
CA LYS A 128 -13.08 -9.89 -4.67
C LYS A 128 -12.07 -8.89 -4.06
N VAL A 129 -11.93 -7.72 -4.70
CA VAL A 129 -11.04 -6.66 -4.20
C VAL A 129 -11.50 -6.15 -2.84
N ARG A 130 -12.81 -5.90 -2.67
CA ARG A 130 -13.36 -5.48 -1.38
C ARG A 130 -13.17 -6.54 -0.29
N ASN A 131 -13.41 -7.79 -0.61
CA ASN A 131 -13.23 -8.88 0.35
C ASN A 131 -11.78 -9.03 0.79
N ASP A 132 -10.84 -8.94 -0.14
CA ASP A 132 -9.43 -9.02 0.18
C ASP A 132 -8.96 -7.82 1.04
N LEU A 133 -9.41 -6.61 0.69
CA LEU A 133 -9.01 -5.40 1.40
C LEU A 133 -9.62 -5.28 2.81
N PHE A 134 -10.92 -5.56 2.94
CA PHE A 134 -11.67 -5.24 4.17
C PHE A 134 -11.92 -6.41 5.10
N TYR A 135 -11.78 -7.65 4.64
CA TYR A 135 -12.15 -8.82 5.44
C TYR A 135 -11.01 -9.82 5.66
N ARG A 136 -10.04 -9.89 4.75
CA ARG A 136 -8.98 -10.91 4.82
C ARG A 136 -8.01 -10.67 5.98
N ALA A 137 -7.54 -9.44 6.13
CA ALA A 137 -6.57 -9.05 7.15
C ALA A 137 -7.21 -8.35 8.36
N GLY A 138 -8.49 -8.63 8.64
CA GLY A 138 -9.23 -8.01 9.73
C GLY A 138 -9.87 -6.67 9.37
N LYS A 139 -10.53 -6.06 10.35
CA LYS A 139 -11.24 -4.80 10.16
C LYS A 139 -10.27 -3.63 10.02
N ILE A 140 -10.57 -2.72 9.11
CA ILE A 140 -9.90 -1.42 9.04
C ILE A 140 -10.65 -0.46 9.96
N TYR A 141 -9.98 -0.01 11.03
CA TYR A 141 -10.56 0.94 11.98
C TYR A 141 -10.43 2.35 11.43
N THR A 142 -11.56 2.94 11.08
CA THR A 142 -11.64 4.32 10.62
C THR A 142 -12.58 5.11 11.52
N LYS A 143 -12.55 6.45 11.43
CA LYS A 143 -13.51 7.29 12.15
C LYS A 143 -14.92 6.99 11.64
N THR A 144 -15.78 6.50 12.51
CA THR A 144 -17.21 6.31 12.21
C THR A 144 -17.89 7.69 12.10
N LYS A 145 -18.82 7.80 11.19
CA LYS A 145 -19.68 8.97 11.07
C LYS A 145 -21.10 8.47 10.87
N ASP A 146 -21.95 8.76 11.84
CA ASP A 146 -23.36 8.45 11.74
C ASP A 146 -24.04 9.44 10.78
N SER A 147 -24.56 8.93 9.69
CA SER A 147 -25.33 9.67 8.69
C SER A 147 -26.64 8.94 8.44
N VAL A 148 -27.64 9.67 7.96
CA VAL A 148 -28.91 9.06 7.57
C VAL A 148 -28.70 8.10 6.40
N PRO A 149 -29.51 7.04 6.28
CA PRO A 149 -29.45 6.15 5.12
C PRO A 149 -29.66 6.92 3.81
N THR A 150 -29.10 6.35 2.72
CA THR A 150 -29.34 6.87 1.36
C THR A 150 -30.79 6.73 0.96
N ILE A 151 -31.37 7.79 0.40
CA ILE A 151 -32.75 7.80 -0.10
C ILE A 151 -32.75 7.50 -1.60
N TYR A 152 -33.54 6.53 -2.02
CA TYR A 152 -33.78 6.20 -3.42
C TYR A 152 -35.18 6.67 -3.81
N ARG A 153 -35.24 7.70 -4.67
CA ARG A 153 -36.52 8.26 -5.17
C ARG A 153 -37.17 7.37 -6.23
N ALA A 154 -38.41 7.65 -6.57
CA ALA A 154 -39.20 6.85 -7.51
C ALA A 154 -38.54 6.63 -8.90
N LYS A 155 -37.70 7.58 -9.35
CA LYS A 155 -36.98 7.50 -10.64
C LYS A 155 -35.57 6.95 -10.51
N SER A 156 -35.17 6.46 -9.34
CA SER A 156 -33.84 5.94 -9.13
C SER A 156 -33.64 4.58 -9.83
N ASN A 157 -32.53 4.45 -10.52
CA ASN A 157 -32.06 3.20 -11.14
C ASN A 157 -30.54 3.08 -10.87
N VAL A 158 -30.17 2.18 -9.97
CA VAL A 158 -28.78 2.03 -9.52
C VAL A 158 -28.25 0.67 -9.95
N LYS A 159 -27.12 0.67 -10.67
CA LYS A 159 -26.44 -0.54 -11.13
C LYS A 159 -24.94 -0.45 -10.87
N ASN A 160 -24.37 -1.55 -10.38
CA ASN A 160 -22.93 -1.70 -10.16
C ASN A 160 -22.27 -0.47 -9.56
N SER A 161 -22.79 0.04 -8.43
CA SER A 161 -22.34 1.28 -7.81
C SER A 161 -22.19 1.13 -6.30
N LEU A 162 -21.26 1.88 -5.70
CA LEU A 162 -21.13 2.05 -4.25
C LEU A 162 -21.62 3.45 -3.89
N ILE A 163 -22.54 3.53 -2.96
CA ILE A 163 -23.15 4.79 -2.55
C ILE A 163 -23.02 4.92 -1.04
N ALA A 164 -22.41 6.02 -0.59
CA ALA A 164 -22.27 6.30 0.83
C ALA A 164 -23.61 6.75 1.44
N ASP A 165 -23.69 6.67 2.78
CA ASP A 165 -24.85 7.15 3.53
C ASP A 165 -25.11 8.64 3.28
N GLY A 166 -26.37 9.07 3.43
CA GLY A 166 -26.79 10.45 3.31
C GLY A 166 -26.98 10.97 1.90
N CYS A 167 -26.86 10.11 0.88
CA CYS A 167 -27.14 10.48 -0.50
C CYS A 167 -28.66 10.51 -0.79
N ASP A 168 -29.08 11.33 -1.76
CA ASP A 168 -30.43 11.36 -2.30
C ASP A 168 -30.37 11.09 -3.82
N ILE A 169 -30.87 9.94 -4.24
CA ILE A 169 -30.75 9.46 -5.61
C ILE A 169 -32.10 9.57 -6.31
N ASN A 170 -32.17 10.35 -7.39
CA ASN A 170 -33.36 10.52 -8.21
C ASN A 170 -33.03 10.48 -9.70
N GLY A 171 -32.38 9.40 -10.15
CA GLY A 171 -31.96 9.23 -11.53
C GLY A 171 -31.19 7.93 -11.70
N THR A 172 -30.52 7.77 -12.82
CA THR A 172 -29.70 6.60 -13.13
C THR A 172 -28.27 6.80 -12.65
N VAL A 173 -27.77 5.82 -11.87
CA VAL A 173 -26.39 5.75 -11.40
C VAL A 173 -25.84 4.38 -11.78
N GLU A 174 -24.83 4.36 -12.64
CA GLU A 174 -24.20 3.12 -13.10
C GLU A 174 -22.68 3.21 -13.01
N ASN A 175 -22.03 2.09 -12.63
CA ASN A 175 -20.58 1.97 -12.56
C ASN A 175 -19.91 3.17 -11.84
N SER A 176 -20.44 3.54 -10.69
CA SER A 176 -20.08 4.79 -10.01
C SER A 176 -19.79 4.55 -8.53
N ILE A 177 -18.99 5.44 -7.97
CA ILE A 177 -18.79 5.53 -6.53
C ILE A 177 -19.15 6.95 -6.10
N LEU A 178 -20.17 7.05 -5.25
CA LEU A 178 -20.65 8.30 -4.72
C LEU A 178 -20.28 8.41 -3.24
N PHE A 179 -19.53 9.45 -2.93
CA PHE A 179 -19.25 9.87 -1.57
C PHE A 179 -20.27 10.91 -1.11
N ARG A 180 -20.18 11.27 0.17
CA ARG A 180 -21.03 12.31 0.79
C ARG A 180 -20.63 13.68 0.32
#